data_2dc87441157f600da359b8a8f0575738
#
_entry.id   2dc87441157f600da359b8a8f0575738
#
_cell.length_a   1.000
_cell.length_b   1.000
_cell.length_c   1.000
_cell.angle_alpha   90.00
_cell.angle_beta   90.00
_cell.angle_gamma   90.00
#
_symmetry.space_group_name_H-M   'P 1'
#
loop_
_entity.id
_entity.type
_entity.pdbx_description
1 polymer ?
#
loop_
_entity_poly.entity_id
_entity_poly.type
_entity_poly.pdbx_seq_one_letter_code
_entity_poly.pdbx_strand_id
1 'polypeptide(L)'
;MRGLVSRFLHARGGNLATMAALVSPLFLAVAAFCVDTSSLFLERRQLQSMADFAAVAGAASISQADDAVLQQLRANGLDPVLMTGAYDPSVVDGKTDNKTRVWVEKGNYFPDKNRAVENRFVVGGASPDAVRVRLARPGNLYFGQSFIDRPALGATGMAATKAEAAFSIGSRLLSLNTDQSVLNGLLGGLLGTSLNLKLVDYNALAATDINLLGFLDKLAPKVGLTAGTYDQLLNTDVSVGMLANVLAEVVTNNATAKAALGILGKDAAALAAKLPVGKLLGLGSLANASIGSGSGYNITANVLQMVSAAVMIGGKHQVNIGSGLNVPGLLGVTLEVLVGEPPLNTPFFRVGAAGSFVRTAQIRLKLGIRVGGESGSPLIGVKLLDLNLPLAIDIASAEGELKSISCPAGPTSANVTIAAKPGIAGIYLGEISSFHDLNRKPTVSRTKIANAKLYLLGVPIDLIDLEAKAEVKLGEKTTSLSFIYSDIQSKKIKTAYSSNLVSSLSSSLLKNMEIDLNLLGIIKLPLGDV
;
A
#
# COMPACT_ATOMS: atom_id res chain seq x y z
N MET A 1 -93.23 -32.56 -7.65
CA MET A 1 -91.85 -32.79 -7.14
C MET A 1 -91.24 -34.17 -7.53
N ARG A 2 -92.00 -35.28 -7.63
CA ARG A 2 -91.48 -36.60 -8.00
C ARG A 2 -90.83 -36.70 -9.39
N GLY A 3 -91.27 -35.91 -10.39
CA GLY A 3 -90.78 -35.95 -11.74
C GLY A 3 -89.40 -35.23 -11.93
N LEU A 4 -89.06 -34.24 -11.10
CA LEU A 4 -87.74 -33.52 -11.14
C LEU A 4 -86.64 -34.39 -10.53
N VAL A 5 -86.90 -35.10 -9.45
CA VAL A 5 -85.98 -36.01 -8.79
C VAL A 5 -85.64 -37.21 -9.70
N SER A 6 -86.69 -37.79 -10.38
CA SER A 6 -86.50 -38.87 -11.33
C SER A 6 -85.65 -38.48 -12.57
N ARG A 7 -85.82 -37.25 -13.10
CA ARG A 7 -85.02 -36.71 -14.18
C ARG A 7 -83.58 -36.46 -13.74
N PHE A 8 -83.36 -36.05 -12.50
CA PHE A 8 -82.01 -35.81 -11.97
C PHE A 8 -81.26 -37.14 -11.75
N LEU A 9 -81.95 -38.20 -11.32
CA LEU A 9 -81.38 -39.53 -11.12
C LEU A 9 -81.08 -40.30 -12.40
N HIS A 10 -81.67 -39.93 -13.56
CA HIS A 10 -81.42 -40.58 -14.86
C HIS A 10 -80.63 -39.71 -15.87
N ALA A 11 -80.26 -38.51 -15.45
CA ALA A 11 -79.45 -37.62 -16.28
C ALA A 11 -77.99 -38.08 -16.31
N ARG A 12 -77.59 -38.85 -17.32
CA ARG A 12 -76.17 -39.28 -17.52
C ARG A 12 -75.21 -38.13 -17.89
N GLY A 13 -75.71 -36.95 -18.22
CA GLY A 13 -74.93 -35.76 -18.45
C GLY A 13 -74.42 -35.03 -17.22
N GLY A 14 -74.87 -35.41 -15.96
CA GLY A 14 -74.46 -34.78 -14.72
C GLY A 14 -73.14 -35.30 -14.12
N ASN A 15 -72.52 -36.29 -14.73
CA ASN A 15 -71.35 -36.94 -14.21
C ASN A 15 -70.09 -36.03 -14.15
N LEU A 16 -70.00 -35.12 -15.11
CA LEU A 16 -68.93 -34.10 -15.14
C LEU A 16 -69.09 -33.07 -14.00
N ALA A 17 -70.32 -32.61 -13.74
CA ALA A 17 -70.59 -31.66 -12.65
C ALA A 17 -70.39 -32.26 -11.27
N THR A 18 -70.82 -33.53 -11.08
CA THR A 18 -70.62 -34.26 -9.80
C THR A 18 -69.13 -34.61 -9.58
N MET A 19 -68.43 -35.03 -10.64
CA MET A 19 -66.99 -35.22 -10.57
C MET A 19 -66.23 -33.92 -10.29
N ALA A 20 -66.60 -32.82 -10.94
CA ALA A 20 -66.03 -31.50 -10.68
C ALA A 20 -66.31 -31.04 -9.25
N ALA A 21 -67.50 -31.25 -8.73
CA ALA A 21 -67.88 -30.91 -7.37
C ALA A 21 -67.12 -31.72 -6.31
N LEU A 22 -66.79 -33.00 -6.58
CA LEU A 22 -66.03 -33.88 -5.68
C LEU A 22 -64.53 -33.58 -5.73
N VAL A 23 -64.02 -33.18 -6.90
CA VAL A 23 -62.59 -32.94 -7.09
C VAL A 23 -62.20 -31.49 -6.78
N SER A 24 -63.13 -30.52 -6.87
CA SER A 24 -62.85 -29.09 -6.62
C SER A 24 -62.30 -28.82 -5.21
N PRO A 25 -62.78 -29.45 -4.10
CA PRO A 25 -62.21 -29.26 -2.78
C PRO A 25 -60.73 -29.69 -2.70
N LEU A 26 -60.40 -30.78 -3.42
CA LEU A 26 -59.00 -31.25 -3.49
C LEU A 26 -58.10 -30.25 -4.24
N PHE A 27 -58.59 -29.71 -5.37
CA PHE A 27 -57.85 -28.67 -6.09
C PHE A 27 -57.68 -27.40 -5.25
N LEU A 28 -58.71 -26.99 -4.53
CA LEU A 28 -58.65 -25.83 -3.63
C LEU A 28 -57.67 -26.09 -2.48
N ALA A 29 -57.64 -27.28 -1.89
CA ALA A 29 -56.69 -27.64 -0.85
C ALA A 29 -55.24 -27.63 -1.38
N VAL A 30 -55.01 -28.19 -2.57
CA VAL A 30 -53.67 -28.14 -3.23
C VAL A 30 -53.28 -26.71 -3.55
N ALA A 31 -54.19 -25.90 -4.09
CA ALA A 31 -53.91 -24.49 -4.41
C ALA A 31 -53.59 -23.70 -3.12
N ALA A 32 -54.36 -23.90 -2.03
CA ALA A 32 -54.11 -23.29 -0.73
C ALA A 32 -52.71 -23.66 -0.18
N PHE A 33 -52.35 -24.93 -0.26
CA PHE A 33 -51.04 -25.41 0.16
C PHE A 33 -49.91 -24.82 -0.70
N CYS A 34 -50.09 -24.70 -2.02
CA CYS A 34 -49.13 -24.06 -2.91
C CYS A 34 -48.91 -22.57 -2.57
N VAL A 35 -50.02 -21.85 -2.26
CA VAL A 35 -49.91 -20.42 -1.90
C VAL A 35 -49.16 -20.25 -0.58
N ASP A 36 -49.51 -21.01 0.45
CA ASP A 36 -48.86 -20.93 1.77
C ASP A 36 -47.38 -21.30 1.66
N THR A 37 -47.03 -22.38 0.95
CA THR A 37 -45.65 -22.80 0.76
C THR A 37 -44.83 -21.75 -0.01
N SER A 38 -45.41 -21.19 -1.07
CA SER A 38 -44.76 -20.15 -1.87
C SER A 38 -44.54 -18.86 -1.06
N SER A 39 -45.53 -18.49 -0.24
CA SER A 39 -45.45 -17.35 0.67
C SER A 39 -44.32 -17.51 1.71
N LEU A 40 -44.27 -18.68 2.39
CA LEU A 40 -43.20 -18.96 3.34
C LEU A 40 -41.80 -18.94 2.70
N PHE A 41 -41.70 -19.44 1.47
CA PHE A 41 -40.44 -19.39 0.73
C PHE A 41 -40.02 -17.95 0.42
N LEU A 42 -40.95 -17.11 -0.02
CA LEU A 42 -40.71 -15.70 -0.31
C LEU A 42 -40.30 -14.93 0.96
N GLU A 43 -41.06 -15.14 2.06
CA GLU A 43 -40.74 -14.51 3.34
C GLU A 43 -39.39 -14.91 3.88
N ARG A 44 -39.01 -16.18 3.75
CA ARG A 44 -37.67 -16.66 4.16
C ARG A 44 -36.59 -15.98 3.36
N ARG A 45 -36.80 -15.80 2.04
CA ARG A 45 -35.85 -15.11 1.16
C ARG A 45 -35.71 -13.63 1.54
N GLN A 46 -36.81 -12.95 1.83
CA GLN A 46 -36.80 -11.57 2.32
C GLN A 46 -36.09 -11.47 3.67
N LEU A 47 -36.36 -12.37 4.60
CA LEU A 47 -35.73 -12.41 5.92
C LEU A 47 -34.20 -12.64 5.79
N GLN A 48 -33.79 -13.49 4.85
CA GLN A 48 -32.35 -13.68 4.55
C GLN A 48 -31.70 -12.39 4.09
N SER A 49 -32.33 -11.67 3.16
CA SER A 49 -31.80 -10.37 2.68
C SER A 49 -31.70 -9.35 3.83
N MET A 50 -32.70 -9.32 4.72
CA MET A 50 -32.66 -8.43 5.89
C MET A 50 -31.56 -8.82 6.89
N ALA A 51 -31.31 -10.12 7.09
CA ALA A 51 -30.22 -10.62 7.92
C ALA A 51 -28.84 -10.21 7.35
N ASP A 52 -28.68 -10.31 6.04
CA ASP A 52 -27.44 -9.93 5.34
C ASP A 52 -27.19 -8.41 5.46
N PHE A 53 -28.19 -7.56 5.21
CA PHE A 53 -28.05 -6.11 5.40
C PHE A 53 -27.80 -5.73 6.87
N ALA A 54 -28.47 -6.39 7.81
CA ALA A 54 -28.25 -6.14 9.23
C ALA A 54 -26.83 -6.55 9.67
N ALA A 55 -26.31 -7.67 9.13
CA ALA A 55 -24.94 -8.09 9.39
C ALA A 55 -23.91 -7.07 8.85
N VAL A 56 -24.15 -6.51 7.65
CA VAL A 56 -23.30 -5.45 7.09
C VAL A 56 -23.33 -4.19 7.96
N ALA A 57 -24.50 -3.76 8.41
CA ALA A 57 -24.63 -2.62 9.32
C ALA A 57 -23.92 -2.86 10.66
N GLY A 58 -24.07 -4.05 11.25
CA GLY A 58 -23.38 -4.44 12.48
C GLY A 58 -21.87 -4.51 12.31
N ALA A 59 -21.37 -5.06 11.21
CA ALA A 59 -19.96 -5.13 10.91
C ALA A 59 -19.34 -3.74 10.69
N ALA A 60 -20.06 -2.81 10.04
CA ALA A 60 -19.62 -1.43 9.87
C ALA A 60 -19.46 -0.67 11.20
N SER A 61 -20.16 -1.09 12.25
CA SER A 61 -20.16 -0.46 13.59
C SER A 61 -19.98 -1.50 14.69
N ILE A 62 -18.91 -2.28 14.64
CA ILE A 62 -18.69 -3.46 15.49
C ILE A 62 -18.82 -3.18 16.99
N SER A 63 -18.35 -2.02 17.47
CA SER A 63 -18.48 -1.62 18.87
C SER A 63 -19.94 -1.46 19.32
N GLN A 64 -20.81 -1.03 18.41
CA GLN A 64 -22.23 -0.79 18.60
C GLN A 64 -23.07 -1.69 17.67
N ALA A 65 -22.61 -2.92 17.40
CA ALA A 65 -23.22 -3.79 16.42
C ALA A 65 -24.68 -4.13 16.76
N ASP A 66 -25.00 -4.28 18.03
CA ASP A 66 -26.35 -4.59 18.49
C ASP A 66 -27.33 -3.48 18.08
N ASP A 67 -26.97 -2.22 18.36
CA ASP A 67 -27.80 -1.05 18.03
C ASP A 67 -27.91 -0.85 16.52
N ALA A 68 -26.80 -1.00 15.80
CA ALA A 68 -26.77 -0.85 14.34
C ALA A 68 -27.65 -1.91 13.65
N VAL A 69 -27.60 -3.17 14.10
CA VAL A 69 -28.43 -4.26 13.62
C VAL A 69 -29.92 -3.98 13.88
N LEU A 70 -30.28 -3.60 15.13
CA LEU A 70 -31.66 -3.31 15.47
C LEU A 70 -32.21 -2.11 14.69
N GLN A 71 -31.44 -1.07 14.52
CA GLN A 71 -31.81 0.10 13.71
C GLN A 71 -32.06 -0.28 12.25
N GLN A 72 -31.16 -1.07 11.66
CA GLN A 72 -31.29 -1.53 10.27
C GLN A 72 -32.55 -2.39 10.06
N LEU A 73 -32.87 -3.29 11.02
CA LEU A 73 -34.04 -4.14 10.95
C LEU A 73 -35.34 -3.32 11.10
N ARG A 74 -35.36 -2.33 12.00
CA ARG A 74 -36.52 -1.41 12.15
C ARG A 74 -36.75 -0.57 10.89
N ALA A 75 -35.65 -0.08 10.27
CA ALA A 75 -35.73 0.66 9.01
C ALA A 75 -36.34 -0.17 7.86
N ASN A 76 -36.21 -1.50 7.93
CA ASN A 76 -36.84 -2.45 6.99
C ASN A 76 -38.21 -2.98 7.44
N GLY A 77 -38.85 -2.35 8.43
CA GLY A 77 -40.20 -2.64 8.83
C GLY A 77 -40.37 -3.86 9.75
N LEU A 78 -39.29 -4.36 10.36
CA LEU A 78 -39.36 -5.42 11.37
C LEU A 78 -39.47 -4.82 12.77
N ASP A 79 -40.08 -5.60 13.69
CA ASP A 79 -40.06 -5.33 15.13
C ASP A 79 -39.05 -6.26 15.82
N PRO A 80 -37.75 -5.84 15.90
CA PRO A 80 -36.69 -6.70 16.40
C PRO A 80 -36.62 -6.69 17.92
N VAL A 81 -36.46 -7.89 18.50
CA VAL A 81 -36.17 -8.12 19.92
C VAL A 81 -34.83 -8.80 20.05
N LEU A 82 -33.86 -8.11 20.68
CA LEU A 82 -32.54 -8.66 20.91
C LEU A 82 -32.62 -9.83 21.90
N MET A 83 -31.98 -10.92 21.52
CA MET A 83 -31.91 -12.14 22.33
C MET A 83 -30.47 -12.34 22.82
N THR A 84 -30.33 -12.90 23.99
CA THR A 84 -29.05 -13.29 24.60
C THR A 84 -28.91 -14.82 24.63
N GLY A 85 -27.69 -15.31 24.59
CA GLY A 85 -27.38 -16.74 24.62
C GLY A 85 -27.33 -17.41 23.25
N ALA A 86 -27.42 -18.74 23.24
CA ALA A 86 -27.31 -19.52 22.01
C ALA A 86 -28.55 -19.30 21.10
N TYR A 87 -28.32 -19.38 19.80
CA TYR A 87 -29.39 -19.29 18.81
C TYR A 87 -30.36 -20.47 18.96
N ASP A 88 -31.61 -20.15 19.27
CA ASP A 88 -32.70 -21.12 19.36
C ASP A 88 -33.96 -20.57 18.67
N PRO A 89 -34.29 -21.05 17.45
CA PRO A 89 -35.46 -20.60 16.74
C PRO A 89 -36.78 -21.10 17.37
N SER A 90 -36.75 -22.07 18.29
CA SER A 90 -37.94 -22.61 18.96
C SER A 90 -38.57 -21.63 19.95
N VAL A 91 -37.86 -20.55 20.31
CA VAL A 91 -38.43 -19.47 21.17
C VAL A 91 -39.50 -18.63 20.47
N VAL A 92 -39.73 -18.85 19.16
CA VAL A 92 -40.77 -18.17 18.39
C VAL A 92 -42.10 -18.89 18.59
N ASP A 93 -43.06 -18.20 19.23
CA ASP A 93 -44.43 -18.71 19.34
C ASP A 93 -45.20 -18.46 18.03
N GLY A 94 -45.53 -19.53 17.33
CA GLY A 94 -46.31 -19.49 16.09
C GLY A 94 -47.74 -18.98 16.24
N LYS A 95 -48.30 -18.92 17.46
CA LYS A 95 -49.71 -18.54 17.70
C LYS A 95 -49.90 -17.03 17.88
N THR A 96 -49.09 -16.43 18.71
CA THR A 96 -49.31 -15.05 19.19
C THR A 96 -48.19 -14.08 18.83
N ASP A 97 -47.01 -14.59 18.52
CA ASP A 97 -45.83 -13.75 18.29
C ASP A 97 -45.79 -13.21 16.87
N ASN A 98 -45.55 -11.89 16.74
CA ASN A 98 -45.25 -11.21 15.46
C ASN A 98 -43.88 -10.54 15.45
N LYS A 99 -43.10 -10.73 16.54
CA LYS A 99 -41.78 -10.09 16.69
C LYS A 99 -40.70 -10.91 16.00
N THR A 100 -39.65 -10.22 15.59
CA THR A 100 -38.47 -10.86 15.06
C THR A 100 -37.42 -11.01 16.16
N ARG A 101 -37.08 -12.23 16.52
CA ARG A 101 -35.98 -12.51 17.47
C ARG A 101 -34.67 -12.37 16.78
N VAL A 102 -33.70 -11.67 17.41
CA VAL A 102 -32.43 -11.28 16.82
C VAL A 102 -31.29 -11.69 17.74
N TRP A 103 -30.35 -12.47 17.24
CA TRP A 103 -29.10 -12.79 17.91
C TRP A 103 -27.96 -12.12 17.14
N VAL A 104 -27.12 -11.35 17.85
CA VAL A 104 -25.96 -10.67 17.29
C VAL A 104 -24.72 -11.24 17.95
N GLU A 105 -23.86 -11.86 17.16
CA GLU A 105 -22.62 -12.46 17.63
C GLU A 105 -21.45 -11.71 16.98
N LYS A 106 -20.56 -11.16 17.82
CA LYS A 106 -19.31 -10.51 17.39
C LYS A 106 -18.18 -11.53 17.43
N GLY A 107 -17.31 -11.54 16.45
CA GLY A 107 -16.21 -12.51 16.37
C GLY A 107 -15.21 -12.17 15.28
N ASN A 108 -14.35 -13.14 14.98
CA ASN A 108 -13.36 -13.03 13.91
C ASN A 108 -13.70 -13.98 12.76
N TYR A 109 -13.57 -13.47 11.53
CA TYR A 109 -13.77 -14.24 10.31
C TYR A 109 -12.46 -14.58 9.63
N PHE A 110 -12.25 -15.86 9.36
CA PHE A 110 -11.06 -16.40 8.72
C PHE A 110 -11.41 -16.88 7.29
N PRO A 111 -11.06 -16.12 6.22
CA PRO A 111 -11.38 -16.46 4.84
C PRO A 111 -10.44 -17.53 4.26
N ASP A 112 -10.12 -18.56 5.03
CA ASP A 112 -9.27 -19.67 4.59
C ASP A 112 -10.11 -20.72 3.88
N LYS A 113 -9.75 -21.02 2.61
CA LYS A 113 -10.44 -22.04 1.80
C LYS A 113 -10.28 -23.45 2.35
N ASN A 114 -9.20 -23.72 3.09
CA ASN A 114 -8.90 -25.01 3.69
C ASN A 114 -9.63 -25.21 5.04
N ARG A 115 -10.26 -24.16 5.56
CA ARG A 115 -11.03 -24.22 6.80
C ARG A 115 -12.48 -24.53 6.47
N ALA A 116 -13.08 -25.48 7.20
CA ALA A 116 -14.50 -25.79 7.07
C ALA A 116 -15.35 -24.53 7.30
N VAL A 117 -16.44 -24.37 6.54
CA VAL A 117 -17.24 -23.13 6.50
C VAL A 117 -17.75 -22.74 7.89
N GLU A 118 -18.20 -23.72 8.68
CA GLU A 118 -18.69 -23.56 10.06
C GLU A 118 -17.62 -23.05 11.02
N ASN A 119 -16.35 -23.30 10.74
CA ASN A 119 -15.22 -22.90 11.58
C ASN A 119 -14.57 -21.58 11.13
N ARG A 120 -15.05 -20.97 10.05
CA ARG A 120 -14.50 -19.68 9.55
C ARG A 120 -14.89 -18.50 10.42
N PHE A 121 -16.00 -18.60 11.16
CA PHE A 121 -16.42 -17.58 12.12
C PHE A 121 -16.23 -18.09 13.55
N VAL A 122 -15.41 -17.38 14.32
CA VAL A 122 -15.12 -17.68 15.72
C VAL A 122 -15.68 -16.56 16.57
N VAL A 123 -16.63 -16.90 17.47
CA VAL A 123 -17.28 -15.94 18.36
C VAL A 123 -16.28 -15.41 19.38
N GLY A 124 -16.31 -14.11 19.64
CA GLY A 124 -15.43 -13.43 20.61
C GLY A 124 -14.08 -13.04 20.00
N GLY A 125 -13.12 -12.78 20.87
CA GLY A 125 -11.79 -12.29 20.51
C GLY A 125 -11.54 -10.85 20.98
N ALA A 126 -10.25 -10.49 21.15
CA ALA A 126 -9.87 -9.15 21.64
C ALA A 126 -10.15 -8.02 20.65
N SER A 127 -10.22 -8.35 19.35
CA SER A 127 -10.50 -7.40 18.28
C SER A 127 -11.38 -8.10 17.23
N PRO A 128 -12.70 -8.15 17.45
CA PRO A 128 -13.62 -8.77 16.50
C PRO A 128 -13.65 -7.95 15.20
N ASP A 129 -13.68 -8.64 14.06
CA ASP A 129 -13.73 -8.06 12.72
C ASP A 129 -14.99 -8.46 11.93
N ALA A 130 -15.85 -9.27 12.54
CA ALA A 130 -17.03 -9.81 11.90
C ALA A 130 -18.23 -9.85 12.84
N VAL A 131 -19.42 -9.75 12.25
CA VAL A 131 -20.70 -9.88 12.93
C VAL A 131 -21.54 -10.94 12.23
N ARG A 132 -22.10 -11.86 13.00
CA ARG A 132 -23.10 -12.82 12.57
C ARG A 132 -24.43 -12.45 13.18
N VAL A 133 -25.43 -12.24 12.33
CA VAL A 133 -26.82 -11.94 12.74
C VAL A 133 -27.69 -13.14 12.41
N ARG A 134 -28.42 -13.63 13.41
CA ARG A 134 -29.40 -14.70 13.23
C ARG A 134 -30.76 -14.16 13.58
N LEU A 135 -31.70 -14.41 12.70
CA LEU A 135 -33.10 -13.98 12.86
C LEU A 135 -34.00 -15.20 12.96
N ALA A 136 -35.03 -15.07 13.77
CA ALA A 136 -36.15 -16.00 13.80
C ALA A 136 -37.49 -15.25 13.98
N ARG A 137 -38.48 -15.57 13.14
CA ARG A 137 -39.82 -15.01 13.23
C ARG A 137 -40.85 -16.04 12.77
N PRO A 138 -42.14 -15.92 13.20
CA PRO A 138 -43.19 -16.77 12.65
C PRO A 138 -43.46 -16.41 11.19
N GLY A 139 -43.61 -17.40 10.33
CA GLY A 139 -44.05 -17.25 8.95
C GLY A 139 -45.53 -17.00 8.85
N ASN A 140 -46.00 -16.36 7.78
CA ASN A 140 -47.41 -16.14 7.57
C ASN A 140 -48.03 -17.29 6.75
N LEU A 141 -49.14 -17.82 7.26
CA LEU A 141 -49.99 -18.77 6.56
C LEU A 141 -51.31 -18.08 6.22
N TYR A 142 -51.74 -18.13 4.97
CA TYR A 142 -52.98 -17.52 4.53
C TYR A 142 -54.16 -18.46 4.68
N PHE A 143 -53.97 -19.72 4.42
CA PHE A 143 -55.00 -20.75 4.44
C PHE A 143 -54.77 -21.74 5.58
N GLY A 144 -53.56 -22.13 5.85
CA GLY A 144 -53.19 -23.15 6.83
C GLY A 144 -53.28 -22.71 8.29
N GLN A 145 -53.29 -21.41 8.60
CA GLN A 145 -53.24 -20.87 9.97
C GLN A 145 -54.39 -21.35 10.88
N SER A 146 -55.51 -21.82 10.30
CA SER A 146 -56.63 -22.39 11.06
C SER A 146 -56.41 -23.85 11.44
N PHE A 147 -55.43 -24.52 10.90
CA PHE A 147 -55.17 -25.95 11.05
C PHE A 147 -53.83 -26.26 11.67
N ILE A 148 -52.82 -25.40 11.44
CA ILE A 148 -51.45 -25.59 11.94
C ILE A 148 -50.90 -24.28 12.48
N ASP A 149 -49.99 -24.37 13.46
CA ASP A 149 -49.27 -23.23 13.96
C ASP A 149 -48.29 -22.70 12.88
N ARG A 150 -48.09 -21.39 12.88
CA ARG A 150 -47.15 -20.75 11.93
C ARG A 150 -45.73 -21.28 12.17
N PRO A 151 -45.03 -21.77 11.13
CA PRO A 151 -43.69 -22.29 11.31
C PRO A 151 -42.70 -21.16 11.61
N ALA A 152 -41.67 -21.43 12.40
CA ALA A 152 -40.58 -20.51 12.62
C ALA A 152 -39.69 -20.42 11.35
N LEU A 153 -39.54 -19.22 10.81
CA LEU A 153 -38.63 -18.91 9.73
C LEU A 153 -37.30 -18.39 10.30
N GLY A 154 -36.21 -19.04 9.94
CA GLY A 154 -34.87 -18.62 10.34
C GLY A 154 -34.05 -18.09 9.15
N ALA A 155 -33.21 -17.09 9.43
CA ALA A 155 -32.21 -16.57 8.50
C ALA A 155 -30.91 -16.27 9.25
N THR A 156 -29.79 -16.34 8.53
CA THR A 156 -28.46 -16.03 9.09
C THR A 156 -27.68 -15.18 8.08
N GLY A 157 -27.33 -13.95 8.48
CA GLY A 157 -26.42 -13.08 7.75
C GLY A 157 -25.08 -13.02 8.47
N MET A 158 -24.00 -12.87 7.71
CA MET A 158 -22.66 -12.68 8.26
C MET A 158 -21.90 -11.68 7.39
N ALA A 159 -21.27 -10.71 8.06
CA ALA A 159 -20.40 -9.74 7.40
C ALA A 159 -19.13 -9.55 8.21
N ALA A 160 -18.04 -9.32 7.51
CA ALA A 160 -16.74 -9.00 8.11
C ALA A 160 -16.20 -7.69 7.51
N THR A 161 -15.55 -6.90 8.34
CA THR A 161 -14.79 -5.73 7.92
C THR A 161 -13.35 -6.11 7.67
N LYS A 162 -12.79 -5.59 6.60
CA LYS A 162 -11.37 -5.70 6.32
C LYS A 162 -10.76 -4.32 6.44
N ALA A 163 -10.01 -4.12 7.52
CA ALA A 163 -9.28 -2.88 7.68
C ALA A 163 -8.10 -2.85 6.72
N GLU A 164 -7.95 -1.75 5.98
CA GLU A 164 -6.81 -1.49 5.13
C GLU A 164 -6.18 -0.14 5.51
N ALA A 165 -4.87 -0.03 5.38
CA ALA A 165 -4.14 1.20 5.60
C ALA A 165 -3.34 1.59 4.36
N ALA A 166 -3.28 2.89 4.11
CA ALA A 166 -2.45 3.48 3.08
C ALA A 166 -1.09 3.83 3.67
N PHE A 167 -0.01 3.34 3.09
CA PHE A 167 1.34 3.61 3.57
C PHE A 167 2.38 3.57 2.45
N SER A 168 3.49 4.24 2.68
CA SER A 168 4.65 4.25 1.80
C SER A 168 5.93 4.19 2.63
N ILE A 169 7.03 3.82 1.99
CA ILE A 169 8.36 3.93 2.56
C ILE A 169 9.24 4.76 1.63
N GLY A 170 10.06 5.65 2.19
CA GLY A 170 10.99 6.47 1.43
C GLY A 170 12.40 6.35 1.99
N SER A 171 13.40 6.39 1.11
CA SER A 171 14.78 6.65 1.51
C SER A 171 14.94 8.16 1.72
N ARG A 172 15.70 8.58 2.73
CA ARG A 172 16.02 10.00 2.95
C ARG A 172 17.04 10.57 1.96
N LEU A 173 17.33 9.86 0.88
CA LEU A 173 18.26 10.34 -0.15
C LEU A 173 17.83 11.67 -0.76
N LEU A 174 16.52 11.92 -0.82
CA LEU A 174 15.87 13.16 -1.26
C LEU A 174 15.30 13.91 -0.07
N SER A 175 16.09 14.15 0.99
CA SER A 175 15.63 14.92 2.14
C SER A 175 15.65 16.43 1.83
N LEU A 176 14.79 17.20 2.50
CA LEU A 176 14.70 18.67 2.36
C LEU A 176 16.00 19.43 2.70
N ASN A 177 16.97 18.76 3.34
CA ASN A 177 18.28 19.34 3.65
C ASN A 177 19.33 19.10 2.54
N THR A 178 18.93 18.47 1.44
CA THR A 178 19.83 18.21 0.30
C THR A 178 19.90 19.46 -0.57
N ASP A 179 21.11 19.83 -0.99
CA ASP A 179 21.32 20.97 -1.90
C ASP A 179 20.55 20.79 -3.20
N GLN A 180 19.99 21.89 -3.75
CA GLN A 180 19.19 21.86 -4.97
C GLN A 180 19.99 21.36 -6.17
N SER A 181 21.31 21.57 -6.19
CA SER A 181 22.16 21.11 -7.28
C SER A 181 22.25 19.59 -7.32
N VAL A 182 22.29 18.95 -6.16
CA VAL A 182 22.27 17.48 -6.02
C VAL A 182 20.90 16.93 -6.43
N LEU A 183 19.80 17.56 -6.00
CA LEU A 183 18.45 17.14 -6.37
C LEU A 183 18.20 17.27 -7.87
N ASN A 184 18.57 18.41 -8.47
CA ASN A 184 18.46 18.63 -9.91
C ASN A 184 19.36 17.66 -10.69
N GLY A 185 20.58 17.43 -10.21
CA GLY A 185 21.52 16.49 -10.80
C GLY A 185 20.98 15.06 -10.78
N LEU A 186 20.42 14.62 -9.65
CA LEU A 186 19.86 13.28 -9.49
C LEU A 186 18.60 13.08 -10.33
N LEU A 187 17.57 13.91 -10.15
CA LEU A 187 16.30 13.76 -10.87
C LEU A 187 16.48 14.05 -12.37
N GLY A 188 17.21 15.09 -12.73
CA GLY A 188 17.51 15.41 -14.12
C GLY A 188 18.37 14.33 -14.79
N GLY A 189 19.37 13.82 -14.08
CA GLY A 189 20.20 12.73 -14.56
C GLY A 189 19.42 11.46 -14.81
N LEU A 190 18.52 11.05 -13.88
CA LEU A 190 17.62 9.91 -14.05
C LEU A 190 16.66 10.10 -15.24
N LEU A 191 16.17 11.31 -15.48
CA LEU A 191 15.37 11.62 -16.66
C LEU A 191 16.23 11.74 -17.93
N GLY A 192 17.52 12.01 -17.80
CA GLY A 192 18.41 12.28 -18.93
C GLY A 192 18.30 13.70 -19.48
N THR A 193 17.95 14.65 -18.62
CA THR A 193 17.80 16.07 -18.92
C THR A 193 18.44 16.92 -17.82
N SER A 194 18.60 18.21 -18.09
CA SER A 194 19.01 19.18 -17.07
C SER A 194 17.79 19.84 -16.45
N LEU A 195 17.44 19.46 -15.22
CA LEU A 195 16.41 20.14 -14.45
C LEU A 195 16.95 21.43 -13.82
N ASN A 196 16.10 22.45 -13.76
CA ASN A 196 16.45 23.74 -13.16
C ASN A 196 15.36 24.17 -12.16
N LEU A 197 15.05 23.30 -11.19
CA LEU A 197 14.16 23.59 -10.09
C LEU A 197 14.92 24.28 -8.96
N LYS A 198 14.30 25.26 -8.32
CA LYS A 198 14.86 25.94 -7.15
C LYS A 198 14.57 25.17 -5.87
N LEU A 199 15.31 25.45 -4.80
CA LEU A 199 15.06 24.83 -3.49
C LEU A 199 13.63 25.10 -3.01
N VAL A 200 13.08 26.28 -3.28
CA VAL A 200 11.69 26.63 -2.94
C VAL A 200 10.66 25.74 -3.67
N ASP A 201 10.97 25.29 -4.89
CA ASP A 201 10.11 24.41 -5.67
C ASP A 201 10.07 23.00 -5.04
N TYR A 202 11.24 22.48 -4.64
CA TYR A 202 11.33 21.19 -3.92
C TYR A 202 10.60 21.24 -2.57
N ASN A 203 10.77 22.34 -1.82
CA ASN A 203 10.07 22.54 -0.56
C ASN A 203 8.55 22.61 -0.76
N ALA A 204 8.09 23.28 -1.82
CA ALA A 204 6.69 23.35 -2.17
C ALA A 204 6.11 21.98 -2.54
N LEU A 205 6.83 21.19 -3.36
CA LEU A 205 6.44 19.82 -3.70
C LEU A 205 6.38 18.91 -2.46
N ALA A 206 7.36 19.04 -1.56
CA ALA A 206 7.43 18.26 -0.32
C ALA A 206 6.33 18.62 0.69
N ALA A 207 5.90 19.88 0.71
CA ALA A 207 4.82 20.35 1.56
C ALA A 207 3.41 20.11 1.00
N THR A 208 3.32 19.54 -0.23
CA THR A 208 2.05 19.36 -0.93
C THR A 208 1.64 17.90 -0.95
N ASP A 209 0.42 17.64 -0.47
CA ASP A 209 -0.24 16.35 -0.58
C ASP A 209 -1.48 16.46 -1.47
N ILE A 210 -1.81 15.38 -2.12
CA ILE A 210 -3.00 15.26 -2.99
C ILE A 210 -3.88 14.11 -2.55
N ASN A 211 -5.17 14.16 -2.90
CA ASN A 211 -6.04 13.00 -2.83
C ASN A 211 -5.67 12.03 -3.95
N LEU A 212 -5.28 10.80 -3.57
CA LEU A 212 -4.76 9.79 -4.51
C LEU A 212 -5.82 9.33 -5.50
N LEU A 213 -7.04 9.07 -5.06
CA LEU A 213 -8.10 8.61 -5.96
C LEU A 213 -8.57 9.73 -6.89
N GLY A 214 -8.66 10.97 -6.38
CA GLY A 214 -8.92 12.14 -7.22
C GLY A 214 -7.84 12.36 -8.29
N PHE A 215 -6.58 12.05 -7.98
CA PHE A 215 -5.50 12.04 -8.98
C PHE A 215 -5.73 10.95 -10.04
N LEU A 216 -6.08 9.73 -9.63
CA LEU A 216 -6.36 8.63 -10.56
C LEU A 216 -7.59 8.90 -11.44
N ASP A 217 -8.63 9.52 -10.88
CA ASP A 217 -9.81 9.94 -11.63
C ASP A 217 -9.48 10.98 -12.73
N LYS A 218 -8.47 11.84 -12.49
CA LYS A 218 -7.97 12.78 -13.51
C LYS A 218 -7.01 12.12 -14.50
N LEU A 219 -6.28 11.09 -14.06
CA LEU A 219 -5.35 10.35 -14.93
C LEU A 219 -6.09 9.45 -15.93
N ALA A 220 -7.17 8.79 -15.51
CA ALA A 220 -7.90 7.82 -16.31
C ALA A 220 -8.30 8.33 -17.71
N PRO A 221 -8.95 9.50 -17.88
CA PRO A 221 -9.29 9.99 -19.20
C PRO A 221 -8.07 10.37 -20.05
N LYS A 222 -6.92 10.72 -19.44
CA LYS A 222 -5.68 11.04 -20.18
C LYS A 222 -5.06 9.80 -20.84
N VAL A 223 -5.37 8.60 -20.33
CA VAL A 223 -4.96 7.32 -20.93
C VAL A 223 -6.09 6.62 -21.69
N GLY A 224 -7.20 7.32 -21.94
CA GLY A 224 -8.31 6.80 -22.73
C GLY A 224 -9.31 5.92 -21.95
N LEU A 225 -9.19 5.85 -20.61
CA LEU A 225 -10.11 5.12 -19.74
C LEU A 225 -11.21 6.05 -19.23
N THR A 226 -12.34 6.12 -19.93
CA THR A 226 -13.49 6.94 -19.53
C THR A 226 -14.46 6.21 -18.60
N ALA A 227 -14.38 4.89 -18.56
CA ALA A 227 -15.12 4.00 -17.65
C ALA A 227 -14.27 2.76 -17.35
N GLY A 228 -14.52 2.12 -16.19
CA GLY A 228 -13.79 0.93 -15.77
C GLY A 228 -13.41 0.97 -14.30
N THR A 229 -12.45 0.14 -13.92
CA THR A 229 -11.94 0.03 -12.55
C THR A 229 -10.56 0.65 -12.44
N TYR A 230 -10.15 0.98 -11.21
CA TYR A 230 -8.78 1.42 -10.97
C TYR A 230 -7.75 0.34 -11.29
N ASP A 231 -8.11 -0.96 -11.22
CA ASP A 231 -7.21 -2.06 -11.61
C ASP A 231 -6.80 -1.94 -13.07
N GLN A 232 -7.73 -1.62 -13.97
CA GLN A 232 -7.41 -1.39 -15.38
C GLN A 232 -6.43 -0.22 -15.55
N LEU A 233 -6.59 0.86 -14.78
CA LEU A 233 -5.69 2.00 -14.81
C LEU A 233 -4.29 1.65 -14.27
N LEU A 234 -4.20 0.85 -13.20
CA LEU A 234 -2.92 0.40 -12.65
C LEU A 234 -2.09 -0.43 -13.66
N ASN A 235 -2.76 -1.11 -14.58
CA ASN A 235 -2.13 -1.91 -15.63
C ASN A 235 -1.74 -1.10 -16.89
N THR A 236 -1.89 0.24 -16.86
CA THR A 236 -1.49 1.11 -17.98
C THR A 236 -0.10 1.71 -17.78
N ASP A 237 0.59 1.94 -18.89
CA ASP A 237 1.85 2.68 -18.91
C ASP A 237 1.58 4.17 -19.09
N VAL A 238 2.24 4.98 -18.26
CA VAL A 238 2.17 6.44 -18.32
C VAL A 238 3.57 7.03 -18.33
N SER A 239 3.72 8.26 -18.85
CA SER A 239 5.01 8.95 -18.75
C SER A 239 5.10 9.76 -17.46
N VAL A 240 6.32 9.97 -16.96
CA VAL A 240 6.61 10.84 -15.82
C VAL A 240 6.06 12.25 -16.06
N GLY A 241 6.23 12.78 -17.29
CA GLY A 241 5.68 14.09 -17.65
C GLY A 241 4.16 14.13 -17.63
N MET A 242 3.47 13.07 -18.07
CA MET A 242 2.01 12.97 -17.96
C MET A 242 1.57 12.96 -16.50
N LEU A 243 2.23 12.18 -15.63
CA LEU A 243 1.96 12.17 -14.21
C LEU A 243 2.14 13.57 -13.60
N ALA A 244 3.23 14.27 -13.94
CA ALA A 244 3.48 15.63 -13.46
C ALA A 244 2.38 16.62 -13.91
N ASN A 245 1.91 16.53 -15.15
CA ASN A 245 0.81 17.35 -15.65
C ASN A 245 -0.50 17.10 -14.89
N VAL A 246 -0.86 15.82 -14.66
CA VAL A 246 -2.07 15.47 -13.89
C VAL A 246 -1.95 15.90 -12.42
N LEU A 247 -0.76 15.73 -11.83
CA LEU A 247 -0.49 16.25 -10.48
C LEU A 247 -0.69 17.77 -10.42
N ALA A 248 -0.22 18.52 -11.43
CA ALA A 248 -0.43 19.97 -11.52
C ALA A 248 -1.91 20.37 -11.66
N GLU A 249 -2.75 19.52 -12.28
CA GLU A 249 -4.20 19.73 -12.34
C GLU A 249 -4.88 19.53 -10.96
N VAL A 250 -4.41 18.57 -10.17
CA VAL A 250 -4.98 18.23 -8.85
C VAL A 250 -4.47 19.15 -7.74
N VAL A 251 -3.25 19.68 -7.86
CA VAL A 251 -2.69 20.63 -6.89
C VAL A 251 -3.37 21.99 -7.05
N THR A 252 -4.27 22.32 -6.11
CA THR A 252 -5.03 23.59 -6.10
C THR A 252 -4.51 24.60 -5.09
N ASN A 253 -3.87 24.13 -4.00
CA ASN A 253 -3.53 24.94 -2.83
C ASN A 253 -2.08 25.43 -2.79
N ASN A 254 -1.25 25.09 -3.79
CA ASN A 254 0.17 25.47 -3.83
C ASN A 254 0.60 25.82 -5.26
N ALA A 255 0.60 27.13 -5.56
CA ALA A 255 0.97 27.63 -6.89
C ALA A 255 2.42 27.33 -7.27
N THR A 256 3.35 27.36 -6.32
CA THR A 256 4.77 27.03 -6.54
C THR A 256 4.94 25.55 -6.92
N ALA A 257 4.31 24.64 -6.17
CA ALA A 257 4.33 23.21 -6.50
C ALA A 257 3.70 22.94 -7.87
N LYS A 258 2.60 23.61 -8.19
CA LYS A 258 1.95 23.52 -9.51
C LYS A 258 2.87 23.99 -10.63
N ALA A 259 3.61 25.09 -10.45
CA ALA A 259 4.55 25.61 -11.42
C ALA A 259 5.74 24.62 -11.63
N ALA A 260 6.30 24.08 -10.55
CA ALA A 260 7.36 23.08 -10.59
C ALA A 260 6.94 21.81 -11.35
N LEU A 261 5.71 21.31 -11.09
CA LEU A 261 5.12 20.20 -11.83
C LEU A 261 4.92 20.52 -13.30
N GLY A 262 4.55 21.77 -13.63
CA GLY A 262 4.43 22.23 -15.01
C GLY A 262 5.75 22.27 -15.77
N ILE A 263 6.87 22.50 -15.09
CA ILE A 263 8.23 22.38 -15.69
C ILE A 263 8.50 20.92 -16.05
N LEU A 264 8.30 20.00 -15.10
CA LEU A 264 8.47 18.56 -15.32
C LEU A 264 7.53 18.01 -16.39
N GLY A 265 6.28 18.45 -16.38
CA GLY A 265 5.25 17.98 -17.32
C GLY A 265 5.48 18.39 -18.77
N LYS A 266 6.32 19.41 -19.01
CA LYS A 266 6.69 19.89 -20.35
C LYS A 266 8.06 19.36 -20.82
N ASP A 267 8.84 18.77 -19.91
CA ASP A 267 10.15 18.25 -20.22
C ASP A 267 10.06 17.05 -21.18
N ALA A 268 10.78 17.10 -22.29
CA ALA A 268 10.74 16.08 -23.32
C ALA A 268 11.22 14.70 -22.83
N ALA A 269 12.24 14.69 -21.97
CA ALA A 269 12.76 13.46 -21.40
C ALA A 269 11.79 12.87 -20.36
N ALA A 270 11.14 13.70 -19.54
CA ALA A 270 10.08 13.26 -18.64
C ALA A 270 8.86 12.70 -19.38
N LEU A 271 8.50 13.25 -20.55
CA LEU A 271 7.44 12.72 -21.42
C LEU A 271 7.85 11.39 -22.08
N ALA A 272 9.12 11.15 -22.30
CA ALA A 272 9.64 9.89 -22.86
C ALA A 272 9.79 8.78 -21.81
N ALA A 273 10.05 9.14 -20.54
CA ALA A 273 10.23 8.19 -19.43
C ALA A 273 8.89 7.55 -19.03
N LYS A 274 8.70 6.28 -19.37
CA LYS A 274 7.44 5.53 -19.12
C LYS A 274 7.56 4.60 -17.93
N LEU A 275 6.44 4.43 -17.21
CA LEU A 275 6.31 3.48 -16.11
C LEU A 275 4.88 2.93 -16.03
N PRO A 276 4.71 1.65 -15.62
CA PRO A 276 3.41 1.12 -15.24
C PRO A 276 2.89 1.80 -13.98
N VAL A 277 1.64 2.25 -13.97
CA VAL A 277 1.03 2.91 -12.78
C VAL A 277 1.06 1.97 -11.57
N GLY A 278 0.88 0.68 -11.77
CA GLY A 278 0.89 -0.33 -10.71
C GLY A 278 2.25 -0.57 -10.04
N LYS A 279 3.38 -0.16 -10.66
CA LYS A 279 4.69 -0.11 -9.98
C LYS A 279 4.80 1.07 -9.01
N LEU A 280 4.07 2.15 -9.27
CA LEU A 280 4.04 3.32 -8.41
C LEU A 280 3.01 3.17 -7.27
N LEU A 281 1.82 2.66 -7.60
CA LEU A 281 0.67 2.64 -6.72
C LEU A 281 0.04 1.24 -6.62
N GLY A 282 -0.31 0.83 -5.41
CA GLY A 282 -1.10 -0.38 -5.15
C GLY A 282 -2.34 0.00 -4.33
N LEU A 283 -3.52 -0.34 -4.80
CA LEU A 283 -4.79 0.09 -4.21
C LEU A 283 -5.49 -0.99 -3.37
N GLY A 284 -4.93 -2.19 -3.25
CA GLY A 284 -5.56 -3.27 -2.48
C GLY A 284 -6.97 -3.58 -2.97
N SER A 285 -7.95 -3.60 -2.05
CA SER A 285 -9.35 -3.85 -2.39
C SER A 285 -9.98 -2.75 -3.25
N LEU A 286 -9.48 -1.51 -3.15
CA LEU A 286 -9.96 -0.36 -3.93
C LEU A 286 -9.63 -0.46 -5.42
N ALA A 287 -8.72 -1.35 -5.82
CA ALA A 287 -8.41 -1.57 -7.23
C ALA A 287 -9.66 -1.97 -8.05
N ASN A 288 -10.58 -2.72 -7.45
CA ASN A 288 -11.82 -3.16 -8.09
C ASN A 288 -12.93 -2.09 -8.10
N ALA A 289 -12.73 -0.95 -7.44
CA ALA A 289 -13.70 0.14 -7.44
C ALA A 289 -13.73 0.83 -8.81
N SER A 290 -14.90 1.37 -9.17
CA SER A 290 -15.07 2.10 -10.43
C SER A 290 -14.33 3.43 -10.41
N ILE A 291 -13.74 3.82 -11.53
CA ILE A 291 -13.18 5.16 -11.74
C ILE A 291 -14.27 6.20 -11.48
N GLY A 292 -13.94 7.27 -10.75
CA GLY A 292 -14.90 8.30 -10.33
C GLY A 292 -15.58 8.02 -8.98
N SER A 293 -15.37 6.86 -8.36
CA SER A 293 -15.95 6.54 -7.04
C SER A 293 -15.10 7.05 -5.85
N GLY A 294 -13.99 7.73 -6.13
CA GLY A 294 -12.98 8.12 -5.14
C GLY A 294 -13.38 9.20 -4.13
N SER A 295 -14.54 9.88 -4.32
CA SER A 295 -14.96 11.02 -3.48
C SER A 295 -15.23 10.69 -2.00
N GLY A 296 -15.41 9.41 -1.65
CA GLY A 296 -15.66 8.96 -0.28
C GLY A 296 -14.40 8.60 0.52
N TYR A 297 -13.23 8.54 -0.12
CA TYR A 297 -12.00 8.07 0.52
C TYR A 297 -10.95 9.19 0.63
N ASN A 298 -10.49 9.45 1.86
CA ASN A 298 -9.44 10.44 2.09
C ASN A 298 -8.06 9.77 2.16
N ILE A 299 -7.59 9.28 1.02
CA ILE A 299 -6.26 8.69 0.87
C ILE A 299 -5.35 9.75 0.24
N THR A 300 -4.31 10.14 0.96
CA THR A 300 -3.39 11.19 0.50
C THR A 300 -2.02 10.64 0.18
N ALA A 301 -1.38 11.23 -0.83
CA ALA A 301 0.00 10.95 -1.21
C ALA A 301 0.78 12.26 -1.36
N ASN A 302 2.06 12.23 -0.95
CA ASN A 302 2.93 13.39 -1.06
C ASN A 302 3.45 13.56 -2.48
N VAL A 303 3.38 14.77 -3.02
CA VAL A 303 3.71 15.07 -4.42
C VAL A 303 5.17 14.83 -4.72
N LEU A 304 6.11 15.31 -3.87
CA LEU A 304 7.54 15.09 -4.10
C LEU A 304 7.89 13.59 -4.10
N GLN A 305 7.31 12.84 -3.19
CA GLN A 305 7.52 11.39 -3.12
C GLN A 305 7.00 10.68 -4.36
N MET A 306 5.81 11.06 -4.86
CA MET A 306 5.24 10.49 -6.08
C MET A 306 6.10 10.79 -7.31
N VAL A 307 6.54 12.04 -7.48
CA VAL A 307 7.42 12.44 -8.59
C VAL A 307 8.75 11.70 -8.53
N SER A 308 9.37 11.67 -7.34
CA SER A 308 10.66 10.99 -7.16
C SER A 308 10.57 9.50 -7.44
N ALA A 309 9.53 8.84 -6.95
CA ALA A 309 9.28 7.43 -7.23
C ALA A 309 9.02 7.18 -8.73
N ALA A 310 8.23 8.03 -9.37
CA ALA A 310 7.96 7.93 -10.82
C ALA A 310 9.24 8.08 -11.64
N VAL A 311 10.12 9.04 -11.28
CA VAL A 311 11.42 9.23 -11.94
C VAL A 311 12.34 8.04 -11.70
N MET A 312 12.38 7.47 -10.50
CA MET A 312 13.18 6.28 -10.19
C MET A 312 12.71 5.03 -10.94
N ILE A 313 11.41 4.90 -11.17
CA ILE A 313 10.82 3.74 -11.87
C ILE A 313 10.94 3.89 -13.40
N GLY A 314 10.62 5.07 -13.94
CA GLY A 314 10.52 5.30 -15.38
C GLY A 314 11.78 5.92 -16.01
N GLY A 315 12.72 6.41 -15.18
CA GLY A 315 13.93 7.08 -15.63
C GLY A 315 15.07 6.11 -16.01
N LYS A 316 16.23 6.68 -16.26
CA LYS A 316 17.46 5.91 -16.50
C LYS A 316 17.95 5.26 -15.21
N HIS A 317 18.46 4.06 -15.31
CA HIS A 317 18.97 3.34 -14.13
C HIS A 317 20.39 3.75 -13.71
N GLN A 318 21.08 4.51 -14.54
CA GLN A 318 22.44 5.00 -14.27
C GLN A 318 22.55 6.49 -14.52
N VAL A 319 23.09 7.21 -13.54
CA VAL A 319 23.33 8.65 -13.60
C VAL A 319 24.75 8.94 -13.17
N ASN A 320 25.47 9.70 -13.97
CA ASN A 320 26.77 10.23 -13.62
C ASN A 320 26.65 11.75 -13.48
N ILE A 321 26.70 12.21 -12.23
CA ILE A 321 26.74 13.63 -11.89
C ILE A 321 28.23 13.98 -11.79
N GLY A 322 28.84 14.40 -12.91
CA GLY A 322 30.23 14.77 -12.95
C GLY A 322 30.59 15.94 -12.02
N SER A 323 31.76 16.51 -12.15
CA SER A 323 32.42 17.51 -11.29
C SER A 323 31.68 18.84 -11.03
N GLY A 324 30.37 18.89 -11.24
CA GLY A 324 29.52 20.07 -11.00
C GLY A 324 28.92 20.18 -9.59
N LEU A 325 29.24 19.26 -8.68
CA LEU A 325 28.82 19.36 -7.30
C LEU A 325 29.74 20.31 -6.54
N ASN A 326 29.31 21.54 -6.35
CA ASN A 326 30.03 22.51 -5.50
C ASN A 326 29.67 22.22 -4.05
N VAL A 327 30.50 21.45 -3.35
CA VAL A 327 30.43 21.29 -1.89
C VAL A 327 31.46 22.26 -1.30
N PRO A 328 31.05 23.23 -0.46
CA PRO A 328 31.97 24.18 0.15
C PRO A 328 33.09 23.45 0.89
N GLY A 329 34.36 23.79 0.56
CA GLY A 329 35.57 23.19 1.16
C GLY A 329 36.08 21.93 0.47
N LEU A 330 35.48 21.44 -0.62
CA LEU A 330 35.96 20.31 -1.42
C LEU A 330 36.22 20.74 -2.86
N LEU A 331 37.39 20.43 -3.41
CA LEU A 331 37.84 20.88 -4.74
C LEU A 331 37.30 20.06 -5.90
N GLY A 332 36.79 18.89 -5.67
CA GLY A 332 36.14 18.05 -6.69
C GLY A 332 35.33 16.92 -6.07
N VAL A 333 34.05 16.96 -6.31
CA VAL A 333 33.14 15.88 -5.89
C VAL A 333 32.48 15.31 -7.13
N THR A 334 32.60 14.00 -7.34
CA THR A 334 31.90 13.28 -8.39
C THR A 334 30.91 12.33 -7.73
N LEU A 335 29.70 12.27 -8.23
CA LEU A 335 28.65 11.35 -7.76
C LEU A 335 28.14 10.54 -8.94
N GLU A 336 28.25 9.23 -8.84
CA GLU A 336 27.61 8.29 -9.74
C GLU A 336 26.52 7.54 -8.97
N VAL A 337 25.33 7.47 -9.53
CA VAL A 337 24.16 6.83 -8.93
C VAL A 337 23.66 5.74 -9.86
N LEU A 338 23.52 4.55 -9.32
CA LEU A 338 22.88 3.43 -9.98
C LEU A 338 21.59 3.09 -9.23
N VAL A 339 20.47 3.11 -9.94
CA VAL A 339 19.14 2.80 -9.38
C VAL A 339 18.68 1.47 -9.96
N GLY A 340 18.40 0.51 -9.10
CA GLY A 340 17.83 -0.78 -9.49
C GLY A 340 16.34 -0.69 -9.74
N GLU A 341 15.81 -1.63 -10.48
CA GLU A 341 14.37 -1.77 -10.62
C GLU A 341 13.72 -2.11 -9.26
N PRO A 342 12.56 -1.51 -8.92
CA PRO A 342 11.80 -1.96 -7.78
C PRO A 342 11.42 -3.45 -7.94
N PRO A 343 11.39 -4.23 -6.85
CA PRO A 343 10.96 -5.63 -6.94
C PRO A 343 9.56 -5.75 -7.56
N LEU A 344 9.37 -6.76 -8.41
CA LEU A 344 8.08 -7.05 -9.02
C LEU A 344 6.99 -7.19 -7.93
N ASN A 345 5.80 -6.61 -8.18
CA ASN A 345 4.62 -6.66 -7.30
C ASN A 345 4.72 -5.93 -5.95
N THR A 346 5.70 -5.05 -5.76
CA THR A 346 5.79 -4.22 -4.56
C THR A 346 5.80 -2.74 -4.96
N PRO A 347 4.64 -2.07 -4.98
CA PRO A 347 4.55 -0.66 -5.31
C PRO A 347 5.20 0.21 -4.24
N PHE A 348 5.58 1.43 -4.63
CA PHE A 348 6.13 2.44 -3.73
C PHE A 348 5.12 2.90 -2.66
N PHE A 349 3.86 3.10 -3.06
CA PHE A 349 2.74 3.44 -2.20
C PHE A 349 1.68 2.34 -2.28
N ARG A 350 1.16 1.90 -1.13
CA ARG A 350 0.18 0.82 -1.09
C ARG A 350 -0.95 1.11 -0.10
N VAL A 351 -2.16 0.80 -0.54
CA VAL A 351 -3.31 0.54 0.32
C VAL A 351 -3.41 -0.97 0.49
N GLY A 352 -3.49 -1.46 1.72
CA GLY A 352 -3.60 -2.90 1.94
C GLY A 352 -3.91 -3.28 3.37
N ALA A 353 -4.22 -4.56 3.56
CA ALA A 353 -4.42 -5.19 4.86
C ALA A 353 -3.09 -5.61 5.49
N ALA A 354 -3.14 -6.09 6.72
CA ALA A 354 -1.99 -6.71 7.38
C ALA A 354 -1.34 -7.78 6.48
N GLY A 355 -0.01 -7.83 6.46
CA GLY A 355 0.78 -8.64 5.53
C GLY A 355 1.11 -7.95 4.20
N SER A 356 0.65 -6.71 3.97
CA SER A 356 1.02 -5.94 2.78
C SER A 356 2.42 -5.34 2.91
N PHE A 357 3.15 -5.30 1.78
CA PHE A 357 4.52 -4.79 1.71
C PHE A 357 4.63 -3.61 0.76
N VAL A 358 5.54 -2.70 1.08
CA VAL A 358 6.09 -1.68 0.19
C VAL A 358 7.61 -1.76 0.21
N ARG A 359 8.26 -1.46 -0.91
CA ARG A 359 9.72 -1.49 -1.01
C ARG A 359 10.22 -0.30 -1.81
N THR A 360 11.43 0.18 -1.47
CA THR A 360 12.16 1.14 -2.31
C THR A 360 13.00 0.40 -3.35
N ALA A 361 13.45 1.12 -4.38
CA ALA A 361 14.48 0.59 -5.27
C ALA A 361 15.81 0.40 -4.53
N GLN A 362 16.62 -0.55 -4.98
CA GLN A 362 18.04 -0.63 -4.57
C GLN A 362 18.80 0.52 -5.23
N ILE A 363 19.68 1.15 -4.48
CA ILE A 363 20.49 2.27 -4.97
C ILE A 363 21.95 2.01 -4.62
N ARG A 364 22.84 2.18 -5.59
CA ARG A 364 24.26 2.16 -5.36
C ARG A 364 24.84 3.52 -5.71
N LEU A 365 25.58 4.11 -4.77
CA LEU A 365 26.22 5.41 -4.90
C LEU A 365 27.72 5.21 -4.97
N LYS A 366 28.38 5.91 -5.88
CA LYS A 366 29.84 6.05 -5.90
C LYS A 366 30.17 7.53 -5.79
N LEU A 367 30.84 7.88 -4.71
CA LEU A 367 31.25 9.24 -4.41
C LEU A 367 32.76 9.34 -4.51
N GLY A 368 33.24 10.12 -5.42
CA GLY A 368 34.66 10.46 -5.50
C GLY A 368 34.90 11.85 -4.90
N ILE A 369 35.69 11.90 -3.84
CA ILE A 369 36.06 13.15 -3.18
C ILE A 369 37.56 13.40 -3.46
N ARG A 370 37.86 14.53 -4.07
CA ARG A 370 39.23 14.98 -4.27
C ARG A 370 39.49 16.28 -3.53
N VAL A 371 40.57 16.30 -2.75
CA VAL A 371 41.05 17.47 -2.01
C VAL A 371 42.49 17.67 -2.34
N GLY A 372 42.86 18.88 -2.78
CA GLY A 372 44.22 19.18 -3.25
C GLY A 372 44.39 19.01 -4.76
N GLY A 373 45.47 19.45 -5.29
CA GLY A 373 45.74 19.38 -6.71
C GLY A 373 45.61 20.73 -7.41
N GLU A 374 46.57 21.64 -7.25
CA GLU A 374 46.75 22.72 -8.21
C GLU A 374 47.07 22.15 -9.58
N SER A 375 46.40 22.69 -10.60
CA SER A 375 46.66 22.35 -12.00
C SER A 375 48.05 22.83 -12.38
N GLY A 376 49.02 21.93 -12.41
CA GLY A 376 50.36 22.20 -12.88
C GLY A 376 51.41 21.28 -12.26
N SER A 377 52.29 20.76 -13.08
CA SER A 377 53.50 20.06 -12.62
C SER A 377 54.58 21.12 -12.45
N PRO A 378 55.03 21.44 -11.21
CA PRO A 378 56.13 22.36 -11.02
C PRO A 378 57.41 21.79 -11.66
N LEU A 379 58.24 22.62 -12.25
CA LEU A 379 59.51 22.18 -12.79
C LEU A 379 60.44 21.61 -11.70
N ILE A 380 60.39 22.20 -10.51
CA ILE A 380 61.06 21.72 -9.28
C ILE A 380 60.19 22.09 -8.11
N GLY A 381 59.89 21.10 -7.23
CA GLY A 381 59.13 21.35 -6.02
C GLY A 381 58.40 20.11 -5.48
N VAL A 382 57.89 20.21 -4.29
CA VAL A 382 57.12 19.15 -3.64
C VAL A 382 55.64 19.50 -3.78
N LYS A 383 54.87 18.62 -4.41
CA LYS A 383 53.42 18.67 -4.42
C LYS A 383 52.91 17.85 -3.24
N LEU A 384 52.43 18.53 -2.21
CA LEU A 384 51.95 17.92 -1.00
C LEU A 384 50.45 17.61 -1.13
N LEU A 385 50.09 16.37 -0.82
CA LEU A 385 48.74 15.83 -0.59
C LEU A 385 47.70 16.08 -1.71
N ASP A 386 47.67 15.13 -2.61
CA ASP A 386 46.47 14.88 -3.41
C ASP A 386 45.64 13.78 -2.67
N LEU A 387 44.51 14.15 -2.08
CA LEU A 387 43.62 13.23 -1.40
C LEU A 387 42.54 12.80 -2.39
N ASN A 388 42.42 11.50 -2.60
CA ASN A 388 41.37 10.89 -3.42
C ASN A 388 40.65 9.83 -2.63
N LEU A 389 39.40 10.11 -2.22
CA LEU A 389 38.58 9.19 -1.42
C LEU A 389 37.46 8.63 -2.31
N PRO A 390 37.65 7.48 -2.94
CA PRO A 390 36.59 6.79 -3.64
C PRO A 390 35.75 5.98 -2.64
N LEU A 391 34.53 6.45 -2.41
CA LEU A 391 33.54 5.81 -1.53
C LEU A 391 32.43 5.22 -2.37
N ALA A 392 31.98 4.02 -2.02
CA ALA A 392 30.70 3.51 -2.50
C ALA A 392 29.79 3.13 -1.34
N ILE A 393 28.53 3.37 -1.57
CA ILE A 393 27.46 3.01 -0.64
C ILE A 393 26.46 2.15 -1.41
N ASP A 394 26.29 0.91 -0.98
CA ASP A 394 25.27 0.01 -1.50
C ASP A 394 24.06 0.06 -0.57
N ILE A 395 22.98 0.65 -1.04
CA ILE A 395 21.74 0.79 -0.32
C ILE A 395 20.76 -0.25 -0.87
N ALA A 396 20.58 -1.35 -0.16
CA ALA A 396 19.55 -2.33 -0.51
C ALA A 396 18.16 -1.70 -0.46
N SER A 397 17.18 -2.36 -1.05
CA SER A 397 15.79 -1.91 -0.96
C SER A 397 15.32 -1.89 0.49
N ALA A 398 14.86 -0.74 0.99
CA ALA A 398 14.18 -0.67 2.26
C ALA A 398 12.79 -1.32 2.13
N GLU A 399 12.34 -2.00 3.19
CA GLU A 399 11.08 -2.72 3.22
C GLU A 399 10.20 -2.21 4.35
N GLY A 400 8.92 -2.01 4.08
CA GLY A 400 7.87 -1.75 5.06
C GLY A 400 6.80 -2.81 4.97
N GLU A 401 6.54 -3.53 6.06
CA GLU A 401 5.47 -4.51 6.16
C GLU A 401 4.40 -4.00 7.12
N LEU A 402 3.17 -3.96 6.66
CA LEU A 402 2.02 -3.65 7.51
C LEU A 402 1.71 -4.87 8.39
N LYS A 403 2.07 -4.81 9.67
CA LYS A 403 1.92 -5.93 10.61
C LYS A 403 0.51 -6.07 11.16
N SER A 404 -0.09 -4.96 11.56
CA SER A 404 -1.43 -4.97 12.15
C SER A 404 -2.15 -3.65 11.96
N ILE A 405 -3.46 -3.74 11.89
CA ILE A 405 -4.40 -2.62 11.98
C ILE A 405 -5.41 -2.98 13.07
N SER A 406 -5.56 -2.12 14.06
CA SER A 406 -6.52 -2.29 15.15
C SER A 406 -7.38 -1.03 15.26
N CYS A 407 -8.70 -1.19 15.23
CA CYS A 407 -9.69 -0.11 15.33
C CYS A 407 -10.82 -0.53 16.28
N PRO A 408 -10.54 -0.80 17.59
CA PRO A 408 -11.49 -1.43 18.50
C PRO A 408 -12.77 -0.61 18.72
N ALA A 409 -12.69 0.71 18.62
CA ALA A 409 -13.83 1.63 18.78
C ALA A 409 -14.05 2.50 17.53
N GLY A 410 -13.85 1.93 16.34
CA GLY A 410 -13.99 2.62 15.06
C GLY A 410 -12.72 3.36 14.63
N PRO A 411 -12.78 4.15 13.53
CA PRO A 411 -11.60 4.75 12.90
C PRO A 411 -10.77 5.66 13.81
N THR A 412 -11.39 6.35 14.76
CA THR A 412 -10.72 7.26 15.71
C THR A 412 -9.85 6.55 16.74
N SER A 413 -10.04 5.24 16.92
CA SER A 413 -9.20 4.39 17.77
C SER A 413 -8.11 3.64 17.01
N ALA A 414 -7.89 4.02 15.74
CA ALA A 414 -6.96 3.33 14.88
C ALA A 414 -5.53 3.32 15.43
N ASN A 415 -4.93 2.15 15.41
CA ASN A 415 -3.51 1.92 15.67
C ASN A 415 -2.98 1.00 14.58
N VAL A 416 -2.03 1.50 13.80
CA VAL A 416 -1.40 0.80 12.67
C VAL A 416 0.05 0.54 13.00
N THR A 417 0.49 -0.71 12.91
CA THR A 417 1.88 -1.11 13.15
C THR A 417 2.55 -1.51 11.83
N ILE A 418 3.66 -0.85 11.53
CA ILE A 418 4.49 -1.14 10.35
C ILE A 418 5.86 -1.61 10.84
N ALA A 419 6.29 -2.77 10.38
CA ALA A 419 7.66 -3.23 10.53
C ALA A 419 8.50 -2.63 9.40
N ALA A 420 9.41 -1.74 9.76
CA ALA A 420 10.31 -1.09 8.82
C ALA A 420 11.71 -1.70 8.91
N LYS A 421 12.22 -2.15 7.77
CA LYS A 421 13.56 -2.69 7.62
C LYS A 421 14.36 -1.73 6.75
N PRO A 422 15.33 -0.97 7.30
CA PRO A 422 16.18 -0.10 6.51
C PRO A 422 17.06 -0.88 5.56
N GLY A 423 17.28 -0.35 4.38
CA GLY A 423 17.96 -1.06 3.30
C GLY A 423 19.44 -0.73 3.15
N ILE A 424 20.20 -0.47 4.20
CA ILE A 424 21.63 -0.21 4.06
C ILE A 424 22.39 -1.52 4.09
N ALA A 425 23.09 -1.83 3.00
CA ALA A 425 23.80 -3.10 2.82
C ALA A 425 25.30 -3.00 3.07
N GLY A 426 26.00 -1.92 2.66
CA GLY A 426 27.41 -1.79 2.83
C GLY A 426 28.01 -0.45 2.43
N ILE A 427 29.14 -0.12 3.01
CA ILE A 427 29.97 1.04 2.65
C ILE A 427 31.38 0.54 2.34
N TYR A 428 31.92 1.00 1.22
CA TYR A 428 33.17 0.55 0.65
C TYR A 428 34.07 1.77 0.41
N LEU A 429 35.32 1.68 0.86
CA LEU A 429 36.40 2.62 0.53
C LEU A 429 37.43 1.91 -0.34
N GLY A 430 37.76 2.43 -1.49
CA GLY A 430 38.71 1.85 -2.40
C GLY A 430 38.22 1.79 -3.85
N GLU A 431 38.98 1.13 -4.72
CA GLU A 431 38.53 0.88 -6.08
C GLU A 431 37.46 -0.22 -6.10
N ILE A 432 36.31 0.07 -6.70
CA ILE A 432 35.14 -0.78 -6.64
C ILE A 432 34.94 -1.44 -7.99
N SER A 433 35.04 -2.77 -8.00
CA SER A 433 34.63 -3.60 -9.12
C SER A 433 33.15 -3.93 -9.05
N SER A 434 32.55 -4.25 -10.19
CA SER A 434 31.13 -4.62 -10.31
C SER A 434 30.15 -3.53 -9.83
N PHE A 435 30.55 -2.25 -9.90
CA PHE A 435 29.67 -1.13 -9.50
C PHE A 435 28.34 -1.14 -10.26
N HIS A 436 28.38 -1.46 -11.56
CA HIS A 436 27.20 -1.43 -12.44
C HIS A 436 26.32 -2.68 -12.37
N ASP A 437 26.71 -3.72 -11.63
CA ASP A 437 25.94 -4.96 -11.47
C ASP A 437 25.32 -5.01 -10.08
N LEU A 438 24.04 -4.62 -9.97
CA LEU A 438 23.29 -4.64 -8.71
C LEU A 438 23.01 -6.04 -8.18
N ASN A 439 23.14 -7.07 -9.01
CA ASN A 439 22.95 -8.47 -8.57
C ASN A 439 24.20 -9.04 -7.89
N ARG A 440 25.32 -8.34 -8.00
CA ARG A 440 26.58 -8.73 -7.35
C ARG A 440 26.95 -7.75 -6.25
N LYS A 441 27.45 -8.28 -5.13
CA LYS A 441 28.06 -7.44 -4.11
C LYS A 441 29.27 -6.71 -4.70
N PRO A 442 29.46 -5.41 -4.39
CA PRO A 442 30.67 -4.72 -4.74
C PRO A 442 31.87 -5.44 -4.11
N THR A 443 32.93 -5.59 -4.86
CA THR A 443 34.23 -6.00 -4.33
C THR A 443 35.15 -4.79 -4.38
N VAL A 444 35.89 -4.58 -3.29
CA VAL A 444 36.78 -3.43 -3.13
C VAL A 444 38.23 -3.89 -3.17
N SER A 445 39.04 -3.19 -3.97
CA SER A 445 40.49 -3.33 -3.99
C SER A 445 41.16 -2.08 -3.43
N ARG A 446 42.39 -2.24 -2.98
CA ARG A 446 43.18 -1.10 -2.51
C ARG A 446 43.36 -0.07 -3.62
N THR A 447 43.31 1.20 -3.25
CA THR A 447 43.56 2.32 -4.12
C THR A 447 44.37 3.40 -3.40
N LYS A 448 45.07 4.20 -4.16
CA LYS A 448 45.78 5.36 -3.63
C LYS A 448 44.77 6.38 -3.11
N ILE A 449 44.77 6.61 -1.80
CA ILE A 449 43.91 7.59 -1.14
C ILE A 449 44.61 8.91 -0.88
N ALA A 450 45.94 8.90 -0.74
CA ALA A 450 46.74 10.11 -0.63
C ALA A 450 48.11 9.89 -1.24
N ASN A 451 48.65 10.92 -1.90
CA ASN A 451 50.00 10.90 -2.41
C ASN A 451 50.71 12.26 -2.22
N ALA A 452 52.03 12.20 -2.11
CA ALA A 452 52.89 13.36 -2.20
C ALA A 452 53.98 13.08 -3.23
N LYS A 453 54.24 14.06 -4.12
CA LYS A 453 55.22 13.93 -5.22
C LYS A 453 56.28 15.01 -5.17
N LEU A 454 57.52 14.61 -5.43
CA LEU A 454 58.63 15.53 -5.71
C LEU A 454 58.78 15.67 -7.24
N TYR A 455 58.84 16.89 -7.72
CA TYR A 455 59.13 17.16 -9.12
C TYR A 455 60.57 17.61 -9.27
N LEU A 456 61.33 16.87 -10.07
CA LEU A 456 62.70 17.24 -10.48
C LEU A 456 62.72 17.38 -12.00
N LEU A 457 62.97 18.60 -12.51
CA LEU A 457 62.94 18.91 -13.94
C LEU A 457 61.64 18.49 -14.65
N GLY A 458 60.52 18.62 -13.95
CA GLY A 458 59.20 18.22 -14.48
C GLY A 458 58.90 16.72 -14.39
N VAL A 459 59.84 15.89 -13.89
CA VAL A 459 59.63 14.44 -13.68
C VAL A 459 59.09 14.21 -12.28
N PRO A 460 57.88 13.58 -12.11
CA PRO A 460 57.31 13.27 -10.81
C PRO A 460 58.01 12.05 -10.20
N ILE A 461 58.41 12.16 -8.95
CA ILE A 461 58.92 11.08 -8.10
C ILE A 461 57.93 10.94 -6.96
N ASP A 462 57.34 9.75 -6.79
CA ASP A 462 56.42 9.47 -5.70
C ASP A 462 57.21 9.42 -4.39
N LEU A 463 56.97 10.39 -3.48
CA LEU A 463 57.59 10.44 -2.16
C LEU A 463 56.84 9.56 -1.18
N ILE A 464 55.52 9.68 -1.17
CA ILE A 464 54.62 8.97 -0.28
C ILE A 464 53.36 8.60 -1.06
N ASP A 465 53.01 7.34 -1.07
CA ASP A 465 51.71 6.83 -1.52
C ASP A 465 51.04 6.11 -0.36
N LEU A 466 49.86 6.53 -0.05
CA LEU A 466 49.01 5.87 0.93
C LEU A 466 47.89 5.12 0.18
N GLU A 467 47.90 3.81 0.27
CA GLU A 467 46.88 2.95 -0.31
C GLU A 467 45.97 2.42 0.80
N ALA A 468 44.67 2.43 0.58
CA ALA A 468 43.71 1.87 1.54
C ALA A 468 42.54 1.19 0.85
N LYS A 469 41.93 0.25 1.59
CA LYS A 469 40.60 -0.26 1.33
C LYS A 469 39.88 -0.47 2.66
N ALA A 470 38.57 -0.35 2.64
CA ALA A 470 37.73 -0.72 3.77
C ALA A 470 36.37 -1.22 3.28
N GLU A 471 35.82 -2.19 4.00
CA GLU A 471 34.46 -2.68 3.81
C GLU A 471 33.74 -2.70 5.15
N VAL A 472 32.63 -1.99 5.23
CA VAL A 472 31.74 -1.96 6.39
C VAL A 472 30.38 -2.54 5.99
N LYS A 473 30.01 -3.66 6.61
CA LYS A 473 28.68 -4.23 6.47
C LYS A 473 27.82 -3.73 7.62
N LEU A 474 26.72 -3.10 7.29
CA LEU A 474 25.76 -2.63 8.28
C LEU A 474 24.70 -3.71 8.52
N GLY A 475 24.45 -4.00 9.80
CA GLY A 475 23.45 -4.98 10.19
C GLY A 475 22.03 -4.46 9.90
N GLU A 476 21.19 -5.33 9.36
CA GLU A 476 19.77 -5.06 9.15
C GLU A 476 19.03 -5.20 10.50
N LYS A 477 18.35 -4.15 10.95
CA LYS A 477 17.49 -4.17 12.12
C LYS A 477 16.07 -3.79 11.75
N THR A 478 15.16 -4.72 11.91
CA THR A 478 13.73 -4.43 11.78
C THR A 478 13.23 -3.64 12.97
N THR A 479 12.57 -2.51 12.73
CA THR A 479 11.99 -1.65 13.75
C THR A 479 10.48 -1.61 13.57
N SER A 480 9.74 -1.89 14.64
CA SER A 480 8.28 -1.73 14.64
C SER A 480 7.91 -0.28 14.92
N LEU A 481 7.16 0.32 14.01
CA LEU A 481 6.67 1.69 14.09
C LEU A 481 5.14 1.63 14.25
N SER A 482 4.63 2.15 15.37
CA SER A 482 3.19 2.24 15.62
C SER A 482 2.69 3.64 15.31
N PHE A 483 1.57 3.74 14.60
CA PHE A 483 0.90 4.98 14.22
C PHE A 483 -0.51 4.98 14.81
N ILE A 484 -0.76 5.86 15.76
CA ILE A 484 -2.09 6.08 16.32
C ILE A 484 -2.89 7.06 15.44
N TYR A 485 -4.19 7.17 15.65
CA TYR A 485 -5.09 8.01 14.85
C TYR A 485 -4.58 9.45 14.68
N SER A 486 -4.06 10.08 15.73
CA SER A 486 -3.50 11.44 15.64
C SER A 486 -2.24 11.52 14.78
N ASP A 487 -1.38 10.48 14.80
CA ASP A 487 -0.21 10.38 13.91
C ASP A 487 -0.66 10.27 12.44
N ILE A 488 -1.73 9.49 12.19
CA ILE A 488 -2.30 9.29 10.84
C ILE A 488 -2.91 10.61 10.32
N GLN A 489 -3.71 11.28 11.15
CA GLN A 489 -4.33 12.57 10.79
C GLN A 489 -3.31 13.67 10.53
N SER A 490 -2.26 13.76 11.35
CA SER A 490 -1.15 14.70 11.17
C SER A 490 -0.13 14.28 10.13
N LYS A 491 -0.33 13.13 9.47
CA LYS A 491 0.58 12.55 8.46
C LYS A 491 2.02 12.43 8.96
N LYS A 492 2.17 12.01 10.22
CA LYS A 492 3.44 11.96 10.91
C LYS A 492 4.38 10.95 10.27
N ILE A 493 5.57 11.39 9.94
CA ILE A 493 6.64 10.53 9.42
C ILE A 493 7.40 9.94 10.61
N LYS A 494 7.52 8.62 10.66
CA LYS A 494 8.38 7.90 11.62
C LYS A 494 9.57 7.28 10.88
N THR A 495 10.75 7.35 11.51
CA THR A 495 12.00 6.91 10.90
C THR A 495 12.49 5.64 11.59
N ALA A 496 12.82 4.62 10.78
CA ALA A 496 13.59 3.48 11.22
C ALA A 496 15.07 3.74 10.89
N TYR A 497 15.94 3.56 11.86
CA TYR A 497 17.38 3.68 11.68
C TYR A 497 18.00 2.29 11.65
N SER A 498 18.94 2.06 10.74
CA SER A 498 19.92 1.00 10.92
C SER A 498 20.78 1.37 12.13
N SER A 499 21.18 0.40 12.93
CA SER A 499 21.93 0.63 14.16
C SER A 499 23.06 1.65 13.95
N ASN A 500 23.03 2.77 14.67
CA ASN A 500 24.10 3.76 14.90
C ASN A 500 25.00 4.07 13.69
N LEU A 501 24.41 4.57 12.59
CA LEU A 501 25.09 4.78 11.32
C LEU A 501 26.31 5.72 11.40
N VAL A 502 26.22 6.80 12.15
CA VAL A 502 27.24 7.88 12.08
C VAL A 502 28.39 7.64 13.07
N SER A 503 28.11 7.22 14.28
CA SER A 503 29.18 6.97 15.29
C SER A 503 29.88 5.63 15.09
N SER A 504 29.18 4.63 14.52
CA SER A 504 29.80 3.35 14.18
C SER A 504 30.50 3.36 12.82
N LEU A 505 30.15 4.31 11.93
CA LEU A 505 30.69 4.36 10.56
C LEU A 505 32.17 4.73 10.57
N SER A 506 32.53 5.83 11.24
CA SER A 506 33.93 6.27 11.33
C SER A 506 34.77 5.25 12.08
N SER A 507 34.28 4.72 13.20
CA SER A 507 34.98 3.70 13.97
C SER A 507 35.05 2.36 13.23
N SER A 508 34.01 1.97 12.50
CA SER A 508 34.00 0.71 11.74
C SER A 508 34.80 0.83 10.43
N LEU A 509 34.81 1.99 9.77
CA LEU A 509 35.70 2.24 8.65
C LEU A 509 37.15 2.18 9.10
N LEU A 510 37.49 2.85 10.19
CA LEU A 510 38.85 2.81 10.74
C LEU A 510 39.26 1.40 11.16
N LYS A 511 38.39 0.65 11.84
CA LYS A 511 38.69 -0.74 12.26
C LYS A 511 38.85 -1.73 11.11
N ASN A 512 38.16 -1.50 9.99
CA ASN A 512 38.21 -2.39 8.82
C ASN A 512 39.08 -1.80 7.70
N MET A 513 39.84 -0.74 7.97
CA MET A 513 40.70 -0.10 6.99
C MET A 513 42.07 -0.78 6.96
N GLU A 514 42.36 -1.40 5.83
CA GLU A 514 43.71 -1.90 5.55
C GLU A 514 44.51 -0.78 4.88
N ILE A 515 45.63 -0.37 5.48
CA ILE A 515 46.47 0.73 5.02
C ILE A 515 47.85 0.22 4.72
N ASP A 516 48.33 0.52 3.51
CA ASP A 516 49.73 0.34 3.08
C ASP A 516 50.37 1.68 2.81
N LEU A 517 51.54 1.90 3.35
CA LEU A 517 52.38 3.06 3.11
C LEU A 517 53.53 2.68 2.17
N ASN A 518 53.61 3.31 1.01
CA ASN A 518 54.74 3.22 0.10
C ASN A 518 55.58 4.47 0.24
N LEU A 519 56.85 4.29 0.60
CA LEU A 519 57.85 5.35 0.68
C LEU A 519 58.80 5.24 -0.50
N LEU A 520 58.95 6.33 -1.24
CA LEU A 520 59.86 6.45 -2.38
C LEU A 520 59.67 5.39 -3.48
N GLY A 521 58.47 4.77 -3.56
CA GLY A 521 58.18 3.69 -4.50
C GLY A 521 58.95 2.37 -4.28
N ILE A 522 59.74 2.28 -3.20
CA ILE A 522 60.64 1.14 -2.95
C ILE A 522 60.25 0.37 -1.68
N ILE A 523 59.83 1.06 -0.64
CA ILE A 523 59.53 0.44 0.68
C ILE A 523 58.00 0.38 0.87
N LYS A 524 57.47 -0.82 0.92
CA LYS A 524 56.09 -1.09 1.32
C LYS A 524 56.02 -1.47 2.78
N LEU A 525 55.37 -0.66 3.58
CA LEU A 525 55.10 -0.93 5.00
C LEU A 525 53.61 -1.16 5.16
N PRO A 526 53.18 -2.40 5.43
CA PRO A 526 51.80 -2.64 5.85
C PRO A 526 51.61 -2.05 7.25
N LEU A 527 50.75 -1.06 7.40
CA LEU A 527 50.47 -0.42 8.69
C LEU A 527 49.46 -1.23 9.52
N GLY A 528 49.03 -2.38 8.99
CA GLY A 528 48.13 -3.29 9.68
C GLY A 528 46.63 -2.87 9.63
N ASP A 529 45.81 -3.68 10.25
CA ASP A 529 44.41 -3.34 10.52
C ASP A 529 44.39 -2.35 11.71
N VAL A 530 43.83 -1.16 11.49
CA VAL A 530 43.74 -0.10 12.50
C VAL A 530 42.52 -0.32 13.40
#